data_09839351506ce1a2d8991d8c947e91f1
#
_entry.id   09839351506ce1a2d8991d8c947e91f1
#
_cell.length_a   1.000
_cell.length_b   1.000
_cell.length_c   1.000
_cell.angle_alpha   90.00
_cell.angle_beta   90.00
_cell.angle_gamma   90.00
#
_symmetry.space_group_name_H-M   'P 1'
#
loop_
_entity.id
_entity.type
_entity.pdbx_description
1 polymer ?
#
loop_
_entity_poly.entity_id
_entity_poly.type
_entity_poly.pdbx_seq_one_letter_code
_entity_poly.pdbx_strand_id
1 'polypeptide(L)'
;MKLLLICGGQSTEHSISRMSCTNIRKYIKDEIDVEVMGITREGAWYKLADEVRDYASDAWLEGAKEIKDNFAYLKSFDVVFPALHGLYGEDGTIQGILEMCNVPYVGCRVIDSAAAMDKVVAKKLFNAAGIKQVPSLYAFKRYDGEFVIINDDTSEDCQIVERVKHDLGLPVFIKASRSGSSVGCYKVSNEEDILPRLKEAGQYDRKVLIEKAIDATELECAVLGNDDLVVSRVGQILPHGEFYTFESKYEDEQSATCIPARVDQSVQDYIRKMAPIAFKAVDGHGLARCDFFLDNNTGDVYLNEINTLPGFTNISMYPMLMADAGISTTELVDRLIQLALER
;
A
#
# COMPACT_ATOMS: atom_id res chain seq x y z
N MET A 1 -22.45 8.76 -16.80
CA MET A 1 -21.64 7.72 -16.18
C MET A 1 -21.92 7.73 -14.68
N LYS A 2 -22.22 6.56 -14.12
CA LYS A 2 -22.53 6.40 -12.71
C LYS A 2 -21.34 5.76 -11.99
N LEU A 3 -20.72 6.49 -11.09
CA LEU A 3 -19.51 6.09 -10.34
C LEU A 3 -19.87 5.78 -8.90
N LEU A 4 -19.36 4.66 -8.38
CA LEU A 4 -19.37 4.35 -6.96
C LEU A 4 -18.01 4.64 -6.34
N LEU A 5 -17.97 5.52 -5.34
CA LEU A 5 -16.79 5.75 -4.51
C LEU A 5 -16.96 4.94 -3.21
N ILE A 6 -15.96 4.12 -2.84
CA ILE A 6 -16.03 3.24 -1.66
C ILE A 6 -15.02 3.71 -0.61
N CYS A 7 -15.43 3.81 0.66
CA CYS A 7 -14.55 4.16 1.77
C CYS A 7 -14.81 3.36 3.06
N GLY A 8 -13.93 3.52 4.02
CA GLY A 8 -13.97 2.85 5.32
C GLY A 8 -13.23 1.51 5.30
N GLY A 9 -13.92 0.41 5.55
CA GLY A 9 -13.35 -0.94 5.57
C GLY A 9 -12.94 -1.42 6.96
N GLN A 10 -12.63 -2.71 7.06
CA GLN A 10 -12.26 -3.40 8.30
C GLN A 10 -10.77 -3.25 8.65
N SER A 11 -10.02 -2.49 7.86
CA SER A 11 -8.60 -2.21 8.04
C SER A 11 -8.33 -1.28 9.22
N THR A 12 -7.11 -1.31 9.74
CA THR A 12 -6.58 -0.31 10.68
C THR A 12 -6.55 1.09 10.07
N GLU A 13 -6.51 1.18 8.73
CA GLU A 13 -6.50 2.42 7.96
C GLU A 13 -7.91 2.95 7.60
N HIS A 14 -8.94 2.49 8.30
CA HIS A 14 -10.34 2.89 8.11
C HIS A 14 -10.54 4.41 8.07
N SER A 15 -9.95 5.13 9.00
CA SER A 15 -10.06 6.60 9.09
C SER A 15 -9.38 7.27 7.89
N ILE A 16 -8.21 6.78 7.48
CA ILE A 16 -7.46 7.31 6.32
C ILE A 16 -8.23 7.09 5.03
N SER A 17 -8.87 5.94 4.87
CA SER A 17 -9.77 5.65 3.75
C SER A 17 -10.90 6.68 3.63
N ARG A 18 -11.53 7.03 4.75
CA ARG A 18 -12.60 8.04 4.81
C ARG A 18 -12.09 9.44 4.44
N MET A 19 -10.89 9.81 4.91
CA MET A 19 -10.21 11.06 4.55
C MET A 19 -9.88 11.10 3.04
N SER A 20 -9.32 10.01 2.50
CA SER A 20 -9.03 9.88 1.06
C SER A 20 -10.30 10.02 0.23
N CYS A 21 -11.39 9.35 0.62
CA CYS A 21 -12.69 9.46 -0.02
C CYS A 21 -13.21 10.91 -0.04
N THR A 22 -13.14 11.58 1.13
CA THR A 22 -13.51 13.00 1.24
C THR A 22 -12.73 13.88 0.27
N ASN A 23 -11.43 13.59 0.13
CA ASN A 23 -10.58 14.35 -0.78
C ASN A 23 -10.85 14.02 -2.25
N ILE A 24 -10.88 12.73 -2.63
CA ILE A 24 -11.18 12.29 -4.00
C ILE A 24 -12.50 12.87 -4.49
N ARG A 25 -13.55 12.84 -3.66
CA ARG A 25 -14.90 13.35 -4.01
C ARG A 25 -14.90 14.81 -4.49
N LYS A 26 -13.99 15.64 -3.99
CA LYS A 26 -13.85 17.06 -4.38
C LYS A 26 -13.34 17.24 -5.80
N TYR A 27 -12.61 16.26 -6.33
CA TYR A 27 -11.94 16.34 -7.61
C TYR A 27 -12.61 15.52 -8.72
N ILE A 28 -13.72 14.83 -8.39
CA ILE A 28 -14.56 14.19 -9.41
C ILE A 28 -15.38 15.27 -10.12
N LYS A 29 -15.41 15.25 -11.44
CA LYS A 29 -16.11 16.22 -12.27
C LYS A 29 -17.63 16.18 -12.03
N ASP A 30 -18.29 17.34 -12.11
CA ASP A 30 -19.72 17.50 -11.81
C ASP A 30 -20.65 16.72 -12.75
N GLU A 31 -20.20 16.41 -13.98
CA GLU A 31 -20.96 15.62 -14.95
C GLU A 31 -21.02 14.12 -14.63
N ILE A 32 -20.27 13.66 -13.64
CA ILE A 32 -20.27 12.26 -13.19
C ILE A 32 -21.29 12.12 -12.05
N ASP A 33 -22.23 11.19 -12.20
CA ASP A 33 -23.18 10.84 -11.14
C ASP A 33 -22.48 9.96 -10.09
N VAL A 34 -22.24 10.49 -8.90
CA VAL A 34 -21.42 9.86 -7.84
C VAL A 34 -22.29 9.44 -6.68
N GLU A 35 -22.32 8.15 -6.40
CA GLU A 35 -22.78 7.62 -5.12
C GLU A 35 -21.56 7.23 -4.24
N VAL A 36 -21.72 7.32 -2.92
CA VAL A 36 -20.68 6.92 -1.97
C VAL A 36 -21.17 5.78 -1.09
N MET A 37 -20.35 4.76 -0.98
CA MET A 37 -20.57 3.60 -0.12
C MET A 37 -19.56 3.58 1.01
N GLY A 38 -20.06 3.45 2.24
CA GLY A 38 -19.25 3.27 3.43
C GLY A 38 -19.24 1.82 3.90
N ILE A 39 -18.08 1.29 4.22
CA ILE A 39 -17.91 -0.02 4.89
C ILE A 39 -17.48 0.25 6.32
N THR A 40 -18.25 -0.23 7.30
CA THR A 40 -17.90 -0.06 8.73
C THR A 40 -16.72 -0.94 9.13
N ARG A 41 -16.20 -0.74 10.34
CA ARG A 41 -15.14 -1.59 10.91
C ARG A 41 -15.60 -3.04 11.13
N GLU A 42 -16.90 -3.26 11.29
CA GLU A 42 -17.53 -4.57 11.44
C GLU A 42 -17.85 -5.24 10.09
N GLY A 43 -17.64 -4.49 8.97
CA GLY A 43 -17.86 -4.99 7.61
C GLY A 43 -19.27 -4.79 7.07
N ALA A 44 -20.14 -4.01 7.74
CA ALA A 44 -21.45 -3.65 7.21
C ALA A 44 -21.32 -2.56 6.12
N TRP A 45 -22.15 -2.65 5.08
CA TRP A 45 -22.11 -1.79 3.90
C TRP A 45 -23.31 -0.84 3.87
N TYR A 46 -23.05 0.43 3.70
CA TYR A 46 -24.06 1.49 3.70
C TYR A 46 -23.93 2.39 2.47
N LYS A 47 -25.03 2.67 1.80
CA LYS A 47 -25.11 3.84 0.92
C LYS A 47 -25.15 5.08 1.81
N LEU A 48 -24.17 5.96 1.67
CA LEU A 48 -24.11 7.21 2.42
C LEU A 48 -25.13 8.23 1.87
N ALA A 49 -25.57 9.14 2.73
CA ALA A 49 -26.50 10.19 2.33
C ALA A 49 -25.81 11.21 1.42
N ASP A 50 -26.54 11.70 0.40
CA ASP A 50 -26.00 12.63 -0.60
C ASP A 50 -25.57 13.99 -0.02
N GLU A 51 -26.10 14.35 1.15
CA GLU A 51 -25.79 15.58 1.87
C GLU A 51 -24.44 15.49 2.61
N VAL A 52 -23.97 14.29 2.94
CA VAL A 52 -22.68 14.08 3.59
C VAL A 52 -21.57 14.39 2.59
N ARG A 53 -20.67 15.30 2.97
CA ARG A 53 -19.51 15.68 2.14
C ARG A 53 -18.18 15.44 2.85
N ASP A 54 -18.20 15.36 4.17
CA ASP A 54 -17.05 15.02 5.00
C ASP A 54 -17.23 13.62 5.58
N TYR A 55 -16.69 12.63 4.87
CA TYR A 55 -16.75 11.24 5.29
C TYR A 55 -15.77 10.93 6.44
N ALA A 56 -14.84 11.82 6.75
CA ALA A 56 -13.94 11.70 7.89
C ALA A 56 -14.62 12.04 9.23
N SER A 57 -15.73 12.80 9.22
CA SER A 57 -16.48 13.20 10.41
C SER A 57 -17.14 12.02 11.13
N ASP A 58 -17.43 12.17 12.43
CA ASP A 58 -18.15 11.13 13.20
C ASP A 58 -19.58 10.91 12.68
N ALA A 59 -20.18 11.91 12.04
CA ALA A 59 -21.53 11.85 11.45
C ALA A 59 -21.60 11.21 10.06
N TRP A 60 -20.55 10.57 9.56
CA TRP A 60 -20.44 10.06 8.19
C TRP A 60 -21.52 9.02 7.82
N LEU A 61 -22.11 8.33 8.78
CA LEU A 61 -23.23 7.39 8.60
C LEU A 61 -24.61 8.03 8.86
N GLU A 62 -24.70 9.33 9.13
CA GLU A 62 -25.98 9.97 9.37
C GLU A 62 -26.85 9.93 8.09
N GLY A 63 -28.08 9.45 8.21
CA GLY A 63 -28.98 9.24 7.07
C GLY A 63 -28.59 8.10 6.12
N ALA A 64 -27.52 7.36 6.41
CA ALA A 64 -27.09 6.24 5.57
C ALA A 64 -28.09 5.08 5.56
N LYS A 65 -28.13 4.34 4.45
CA LYS A 65 -29.01 3.20 4.25
C LYS A 65 -28.20 1.92 4.08
N GLU A 66 -28.48 0.90 4.89
CA GLU A 66 -27.82 -0.38 4.78
C GLU A 66 -28.09 -1.03 3.43
N ILE A 67 -27.05 -1.55 2.80
CA ILE A 67 -27.12 -2.29 1.53
C ILE A 67 -27.31 -3.76 1.87
N LYS A 68 -28.43 -4.34 1.44
CA LYS A 68 -28.78 -5.73 1.74
C LYS A 68 -28.32 -6.71 0.67
N ASP A 69 -28.24 -6.28 -0.58
CA ASP A 69 -27.74 -7.06 -1.72
C ASP A 69 -26.54 -6.32 -2.34
N ASN A 70 -25.35 -6.63 -1.82
CA ASN A 70 -24.12 -5.98 -2.23
C ASN A 70 -23.80 -6.22 -3.72
N PHE A 71 -24.06 -7.41 -4.24
CA PHE A 71 -23.79 -7.74 -5.64
C PHE A 71 -24.71 -6.99 -6.60
N ALA A 72 -26.02 -6.96 -6.33
CA ALA A 72 -26.96 -6.22 -7.15
C ALA A 72 -26.66 -4.72 -7.10
N TYR A 73 -26.27 -4.20 -5.93
CA TYR A 73 -25.90 -2.80 -5.77
C TYR A 73 -24.65 -2.44 -6.59
N LEU A 74 -23.56 -3.21 -6.47
CA LEU A 74 -22.33 -2.97 -7.23
C LEU A 74 -22.57 -3.00 -8.75
N LYS A 75 -23.35 -3.95 -9.26
CA LYS A 75 -23.69 -4.06 -10.69
C LYS A 75 -24.49 -2.88 -11.24
N SER A 76 -24.98 -1.99 -10.40
CA SER A 76 -25.74 -0.81 -10.85
C SER A 76 -24.87 0.39 -11.27
N PHE A 77 -23.53 0.24 -11.19
CA PHE A 77 -22.55 1.29 -11.50
C PHE A 77 -21.76 0.97 -12.76
N ASP A 78 -21.37 2.01 -13.48
CA ASP A 78 -20.51 1.89 -14.66
C ASP A 78 -19.04 1.67 -14.27
N VAL A 79 -18.62 2.24 -13.13
CA VAL A 79 -17.25 2.15 -12.60
C VAL A 79 -17.24 2.32 -11.08
N VAL A 80 -16.28 1.67 -10.42
CA VAL A 80 -16.06 1.78 -8.98
C VAL A 80 -14.69 2.39 -8.69
N PHE A 81 -14.62 3.33 -7.76
CA PHE A 81 -13.37 3.85 -7.22
C PHE A 81 -13.21 3.42 -5.75
N PRO A 82 -12.43 2.38 -5.47
CA PRO A 82 -12.12 2.01 -4.09
C PRO A 82 -11.14 3.03 -3.50
N ALA A 83 -11.57 3.83 -2.53
CA ALA A 83 -10.69 4.65 -1.70
C ALA A 83 -10.37 3.92 -0.40
N LEU A 84 -10.08 2.62 -0.50
CA LEU A 84 -9.77 1.72 0.60
C LEU A 84 -8.25 1.59 0.76
N HIS A 85 -7.78 1.40 1.99
CA HIS A 85 -6.36 1.21 2.28
C HIS A 85 -6.15 -0.02 3.16
N GLY A 86 -5.00 -0.69 2.95
CA GLY A 86 -4.61 -1.86 3.72
C GLY A 86 -5.48 -3.10 3.46
N LEU A 87 -5.72 -3.88 4.51
CA LEU A 87 -6.41 -5.16 4.45
C LEU A 87 -7.83 -5.01 3.87
N TYR A 88 -8.22 -5.93 2.98
CA TYR A 88 -9.46 -5.95 2.19
C TYR A 88 -9.59 -4.82 1.15
N GLY A 89 -8.68 -3.85 1.13
CA GLY A 89 -8.64 -2.80 0.12
C GLY A 89 -7.54 -3.03 -0.93
N GLU A 90 -6.33 -3.40 -0.48
CA GLU A 90 -5.13 -3.52 -1.32
C GLU A 90 -4.66 -4.98 -1.51
N ASP A 91 -5.42 -5.96 -1.03
CA ASP A 91 -5.02 -7.38 -0.99
C ASP A 91 -5.73 -8.28 -2.01
N GLY A 92 -6.46 -7.70 -2.98
CA GLY A 92 -7.22 -8.43 -3.98
C GLY A 92 -8.64 -8.81 -3.55
N THR A 93 -9.03 -8.59 -2.28
CA THR A 93 -10.32 -9.04 -1.76
C THR A 93 -11.48 -8.25 -2.35
N ILE A 94 -11.46 -6.92 -2.27
CA ILE A 94 -12.50 -6.08 -2.89
C ILE A 94 -12.46 -6.19 -4.40
N GLN A 95 -11.26 -6.28 -4.99
CA GLN A 95 -11.06 -6.47 -6.42
C GLN A 95 -11.74 -7.76 -6.89
N GLY A 96 -11.62 -8.86 -6.15
CA GLY A 96 -12.28 -10.12 -6.47
C GLY A 96 -13.80 -10.03 -6.46
N ILE A 97 -14.39 -9.25 -5.55
CA ILE A 97 -15.84 -8.98 -5.55
C ILE A 97 -16.25 -8.18 -6.80
N LEU A 98 -15.47 -7.15 -7.17
CA LEU A 98 -15.74 -6.31 -8.33
C LEU A 98 -15.59 -7.08 -9.65
N GLU A 99 -14.59 -7.97 -9.77
CA GLU A 99 -14.45 -8.90 -10.90
C GLU A 99 -15.67 -9.81 -11.05
N MET A 100 -16.16 -10.41 -9.94
CA MET A 100 -17.35 -11.25 -9.94
C MET A 100 -18.62 -10.47 -10.30
N CYS A 101 -18.65 -9.16 -10.05
CA CYS A 101 -19.72 -8.27 -10.46
C CYS A 101 -19.60 -7.84 -11.92
N ASN A 102 -18.46 -8.07 -12.57
CA ASN A 102 -18.13 -7.58 -13.90
C ASN A 102 -18.28 -6.05 -14.02
N VAL A 103 -17.77 -5.32 -13.00
CA VAL A 103 -17.79 -3.86 -12.94
C VAL A 103 -16.36 -3.34 -12.99
N PRO A 104 -16.03 -2.44 -13.91
CA PRO A 104 -14.73 -1.77 -13.97
C PRO A 104 -14.40 -1.05 -12.64
N TYR A 105 -13.13 -1.03 -12.26
CA TYR A 105 -12.71 -0.35 -11.03
C TYR A 105 -11.32 0.27 -11.16
N VAL A 106 -11.11 1.34 -10.42
CA VAL A 106 -9.83 2.05 -10.33
C VAL A 106 -8.83 1.25 -9.50
N GLY A 107 -7.58 1.22 -9.95
CA GLY A 107 -6.46 0.62 -9.24
C GLY A 107 -6.04 -0.73 -9.80
N CYS A 108 -5.16 -1.40 -9.12
CA CYS A 108 -4.64 -2.71 -9.46
C CYS A 108 -5.71 -3.81 -9.39
N ARG A 109 -5.49 -4.91 -10.11
CA ARG A 109 -6.39 -6.08 -10.16
C ARG A 109 -6.16 -7.01 -8.97
N VAL A 110 -6.79 -8.19 -9.02
CA VAL A 110 -6.72 -9.19 -7.93
C VAL A 110 -5.30 -9.65 -7.69
N ILE A 111 -4.59 -10.08 -8.75
CA ILE A 111 -3.26 -10.68 -8.58
C ILE A 111 -2.20 -9.64 -8.22
N ASP A 112 -2.22 -8.48 -8.85
CA ASP A 112 -1.30 -7.37 -8.61
C ASP A 112 -1.44 -6.85 -7.17
N SER A 113 -2.68 -6.63 -6.71
CA SER A 113 -2.97 -6.22 -5.33
C SER A 113 -2.53 -7.28 -4.31
N ALA A 114 -2.93 -8.53 -4.50
CA ALA A 114 -2.58 -9.62 -3.59
C ALA A 114 -1.07 -9.87 -3.52
N ALA A 115 -0.38 -9.82 -4.68
CA ALA A 115 1.06 -10.03 -4.76
C ALA A 115 1.84 -8.86 -4.13
N ALA A 116 1.39 -7.61 -4.36
CA ALA A 116 2.01 -6.41 -3.80
C ALA A 116 1.85 -6.33 -2.27
N MET A 117 0.66 -6.68 -1.76
CA MET A 117 0.37 -6.65 -0.33
C MET A 117 1.19 -7.65 0.48
N ASP A 118 1.50 -8.82 -0.09
CA ASP A 118 2.30 -9.85 0.57
C ASP A 118 3.80 -9.59 0.36
N LYS A 119 4.46 -8.98 1.36
CA LYS A 119 5.88 -8.59 1.29
C LYS A 119 6.81 -9.72 0.87
N VAL A 120 6.53 -10.96 1.29
CA VAL A 120 7.35 -12.12 0.90
C VAL A 120 7.15 -12.47 -0.57
N VAL A 121 5.91 -12.44 -1.06
CA VAL A 121 5.60 -12.70 -2.48
C VAL A 121 6.16 -11.57 -3.35
N ALA A 122 5.90 -10.31 -2.99
CA ALA A 122 6.41 -9.14 -3.69
C ALA A 122 7.94 -9.20 -3.84
N LYS A 123 8.68 -9.49 -2.75
CA LYS A 123 10.14 -9.63 -2.79
C LYS A 123 10.62 -10.71 -3.77
N LYS A 124 9.93 -11.83 -3.88
CA LYS A 124 10.26 -12.88 -4.86
C LYS A 124 10.07 -12.40 -6.29
N LEU A 125 8.98 -11.68 -6.57
CA LEU A 125 8.72 -11.10 -7.90
C LEU A 125 9.75 -10.03 -8.25
N PHE A 126 10.09 -9.14 -7.31
CA PHE A 126 11.11 -8.11 -7.51
C PHE A 126 12.51 -8.70 -7.73
N ASN A 127 12.86 -9.77 -6.99
CA ASN A 127 14.11 -10.50 -7.22
C ASN A 127 14.16 -11.13 -8.63
N ALA A 128 13.05 -11.73 -9.08
CA ALA A 128 12.95 -12.28 -10.43
C ALA A 128 13.05 -11.19 -11.51
N ALA A 129 12.62 -9.96 -11.22
CA ALA A 129 12.77 -8.80 -12.08
C ALA A 129 14.15 -8.11 -11.98
N GLY A 130 15.08 -8.63 -11.16
CA GLY A 130 16.41 -8.08 -10.97
C GLY A 130 16.48 -6.78 -10.17
N ILE A 131 15.44 -6.48 -9.37
CA ILE A 131 15.38 -5.28 -8.53
C ILE A 131 16.06 -5.56 -7.19
N LYS A 132 17.00 -4.70 -6.83
CA LYS A 132 17.75 -4.81 -5.56
C LYS A 132 16.84 -4.54 -4.37
N GLN A 133 16.93 -5.39 -3.35
CA GLN A 133 16.15 -5.31 -2.12
C GLN A 133 17.04 -5.53 -0.91
N VAL A 134 16.61 -5.00 0.24
CA VAL A 134 17.29 -5.25 1.51
C VAL A 134 17.35 -6.76 1.78
N PRO A 135 18.52 -7.31 2.18
CA PRO A 135 18.66 -8.72 2.52
C PRO A 135 17.63 -9.17 3.55
N SER A 136 16.99 -10.30 3.32
CA SER A 136 15.91 -10.77 4.16
C SER A 136 15.78 -12.29 4.17
N LEU A 137 15.22 -12.80 5.25
CA LEU A 137 14.71 -14.15 5.41
C LEU A 137 13.20 -14.07 5.62
N TYR A 138 12.48 -15.17 5.39
CA TYR A 138 11.11 -15.23 5.87
C TYR A 138 10.85 -16.49 6.69
N ALA A 139 10.10 -16.30 7.77
CA ALA A 139 9.65 -17.37 8.64
C ALA A 139 8.18 -17.67 8.40
N PHE A 140 7.82 -18.94 8.54
CA PHE A 140 6.46 -19.41 8.40
C PHE A 140 6.00 -20.09 9.70
N LYS A 141 4.84 -19.67 10.22
CA LYS A 141 4.24 -20.26 11.40
C LYS A 141 3.49 -21.54 11.02
N ARG A 142 3.92 -22.67 11.53
CA ARG A 142 3.27 -23.96 11.37
C ARG A 142 1.96 -24.03 12.17
N TYR A 143 1.16 -25.06 11.94
CA TYR A 143 -0.11 -25.26 12.65
C TYR A 143 0.07 -25.64 14.12
N ASP A 144 1.24 -26.20 14.50
CA ASP A 144 1.64 -26.46 15.89
C ASP A 144 2.09 -25.18 16.65
N GLY A 145 2.17 -24.05 15.94
CA GLY A 145 2.56 -22.75 16.47
C GLY A 145 4.06 -22.44 16.37
N GLU A 146 4.89 -23.42 16.00
CA GLU A 146 6.33 -23.22 15.80
C GLU A 146 6.62 -22.50 14.47
N PHE A 147 7.74 -21.78 14.44
CA PHE A 147 8.20 -21.08 13.25
C PHE A 147 9.39 -21.84 12.62
N VAL A 148 9.42 -21.78 11.29
CA VAL A 148 10.55 -22.27 10.47
C VAL A 148 10.92 -21.23 9.46
N ILE A 149 12.20 -21.11 9.10
CA ILE A 149 12.63 -20.37 7.92
C ILE A 149 12.40 -21.26 6.70
N ILE A 150 11.84 -20.68 5.65
CA ILE A 150 11.68 -21.36 4.36
C ILE A 150 12.77 -20.87 3.43
N ASN A 151 13.61 -21.79 2.98
CA ASN A 151 14.65 -21.53 2.00
C ASN A 151 14.08 -21.44 0.56
N ASP A 152 14.90 -20.98 -0.39
CA ASP A 152 14.48 -20.85 -1.80
C ASP A 152 14.11 -22.19 -2.44
N ASP A 153 14.73 -23.29 -2.00
CA ASP A 153 14.41 -24.66 -2.41
C ASP A 153 13.19 -25.26 -1.69
N THR A 154 12.48 -24.45 -0.91
CA THR A 154 11.33 -24.82 -0.06
C THR A 154 11.66 -25.71 1.14
N SER A 155 12.92 -26.02 1.41
CA SER A 155 13.31 -26.70 2.64
C SER A 155 13.09 -25.81 3.87
N GLU A 156 12.85 -26.45 5.02
CA GLU A 156 12.61 -25.79 6.29
C GLU A 156 13.86 -25.82 7.17
N ASP A 157 14.14 -24.69 7.86
CA ASP A 157 15.19 -24.57 8.83
C ASP A 157 14.63 -24.07 10.17
N CYS A 158 14.83 -24.83 11.23
CA CYS A 158 14.37 -24.51 12.58
C CYS A 158 15.37 -23.64 13.37
N GLN A 159 16.59 -23.43 12.88
CA GLN A 159 17.65 -22.66 13.53
C GLN A 159 17.51 -21.16 13.24
N ILE A 160 16.37 -20.57 13.60
CA ILE A 160 15.99 -19.21 13.19
C ILE A 160 16.99 -18.18 13.70
N VAL A 161 17.36 -18.23 14.99
CA VAL A 161 18.25 -17.23 15.60
C VAL A 161 19.64 -17.27 14.98
N GLU A 162 20.18 -18.46 14.77
CA GLU A 162 21.48 -18.69 14.12
C GLU A 162 21.48 -18.18 12.69
N ARG A 163 20.41 -18.47 11.93
CA ARG A 163 20.28 -18.03 10.55
C ARG A 163 20.18 -16.50 10.47
N VAL A 164 19.37 -15.87 11.31
CA VAL A 164 19.25 -14.40 11.33
C VAL A 164 20.61 -13.77 11.65
N LYS A 165 21.34 -14.29 12.64
CA LYS A 165 22.68 -13.77 12.99
C LYS A 165 23.70 -13.95 11.89
N HIS A 166 23.70 -15.12 11.23
CA HIS A 166 24.68 -15.45 10.20
C HIS A 166 24.40 -14.70 8.89
N ASP A 167 23.14 -14.68 8.42
CA ASP A 167 22.80 -14.21 7.08
C ASP A 167 22.50 -12.68 7.05
N LEU A 168 21.93 -12.13 8.13
CA LEU A 168 21.51 -10.74 8.19
C LEU A 168 22.33 -9.90 9.17
N GLY A 169 22.77 -10.49 10.30
CA GLY A 169 23.29 -9.75 11.44
C GLY A 169 22.18 -9.00 12.19
N LEU A 170 22.54 -8.30 13.27
CA LEU A 170 21.64 -7.44 14.02
C LEU A 170 22.06 -5.97 13.85
N PRO A 171 21.13 -5.02 13.93
CA PRO A 171 19.69 -5.19 14.15
C PRO A 171 18.93 -5.65 12.89
N VAL A 172 17.72 -6.21 13.10
CA VAL A 172 16.76 -6.59 12.03
C VAL A 172 15.40 -5.99 12.29
N PHE A 173 14.56 -5.90 11.23
CA PHE A 173 13.13 -5.69 11.35
C PHE A 173 12.39 -7.02 11.16
N ILE A 174 11.43 -7.29 12.04
CA ILE A 174 10.50 -8.43 11.96
C ILE A 174 9.13 -7.86 11.60
N LYS A 175 8.57 -8.28 10.47
CA LYS A 175 7.36 -7.68 9.87
C LYS A 175 6.35 -8.76 9.49
N ALA A 176 5.09 -8.64 9.90
CA ALA A 176 4.01 -9.46 9.35
C ALA A 176 3.90 -9.21 7.84
N SER A 177 3.79 -10.28 7.02
CA SER A 177 3.92 -10.16 5.56
C SER A 177 2.80 -9.34 4.92
N ARG A 178 1.55 -9.54 5.34
CA ARG A 178 0.36 -8.87 4.81
C ARG A 178 -0.21 -7.83 5.76
N SER A 179 0.65 -7.05 6.40
CA SER A 179 0.25 -5.97 7.27
C SER A 179 0.77 -4.64 6.74
N GLY A 180 -0.06 -3.60 6.80
CA GLY A 180 0.26 -2.24 6.42
C GLY A 180 0.56 -1.35 7.64
N SER A 181 0.93 -0.08 7.40
CA SER A 181 1.01 0.98 8.42
C SER A 181 1.79 0.60 9.67
N SER A 182 2.89 -0.14 9.53
CA SER A 182 3.79 -0.58 10.62
C SER A 182 3.13 -1.48 11.68
N VAL A 183 1.92 -2.00 11.47
CA VAL A 183 1.28 -2.98 12.36
C VAL A 183 2.02 -4.31 12.26
N GLY A 184 2.41 -4.88 13.41
CA GLY A 184 3.20 -6.13 13.45
C GLY A 184 4.63 -5.97 12.92
N CYS A 185 5.21 -4.75 13.01
CA CYS A 185 6.58 -4.43 12.61
C CYS A 185 7.41 -4.07 13.85
N TYR A 186 8.52 -4.78 14.06
CA TYR A 186 9.37 -4.65 15.25
C TYR A 186 10.84 -4.56 14.87
N LYS A 187 11.55 -3.56 15.38
CA LYS A 187 13.02 -3.51 15.35
C LYS A 187 13.59 -4.38 16.46
N VAL A 188 14.50 -5.27 16.12
CA VAL A 188 15.12 -6.23 17.03
C VAL A 188 16.64 -6.03 17.00
N SER A 189 17.19 -5.63 18.15
CA SER A 189 18.62 -5.36 18.33
C SER A 189 19.36 -6.48 19.06
N ASN A 190 18.66 -7.33 19.80
CA ASN A 190 19.22 -8.40 20.60
C ASN A 190 18.69 -9.76 20.14
N GLU A 191 19.52 -10.82 20.23
CA GLU A 191 19.14 -12.15 19.78
C GLU A 191 17.99 -12.78 20.59
N GLU A 192 17.91 -12.49 21.87
CA GLU A 192 16.85 -12.97 22.77
C GLU A 192 15.45 -12.45 22.41
N ASP A 193 15.37 -11.32 21.69
CA ASP A 193 14.11 -10.72 21.27
C ASP A 193 13.58 -11.30 19.93
N ILE A 194 14.40 -12.01 19.15
CA ILE A 194 14.01 -12.53 17.83
C ILE A 194 12.76 -13.39 17.91
N LEU A 195 12.77 -14.44 18.72
CA LEU A 195 11.63 -15.37 18.81
C LEU A 195 10.39 -14.75 19.46
N PRO A 196 10.48 -13.94 20.52
CA PRO A 196 9.34 -13.19 21.05
C PRO A 196 8.68 -12.29 20.00
N ARG A 197 9.45 -11.47 19.29
CA ARG A 197 8.90 -10.56 18.25
C ARG A 197 8.37 -11.32 17.03
N LEU A 198 8.97 -12.44 16.69
CA LEU A 198 8.44 -13.32 15.65
C LEU A 198 7.05 -13.86 16.02
N LYS A 199 6.85 -14.27 17.27
CA LYS A 199 5.56 -14.73 17.78
C LYS A 199 4.51 -13.62 17.80
N GLU A 200 4.88 -12.39 18.14
CA GLU A 200 4.00 -11.22 18.08
C GLU A 200 3.59 -10.89 16.64
N ALA A 201 4.55 -10.78 15.72
CA ALA A 201 4.26 -10.56 14.29
C ALA A 201 3.39 -11.68 13.70
N GLY A 202 3.64 -12.92 14.15
CA GLY A 202 2.88 -14.10 13.75
C GLY A 202 1.43 -14.17 14.26
N GLN A 203 0.97 -13.19 15.03
CA GLN A 203 -0.46 -13.02 15.38
C GLN A 203 -1.22 -12.35 14.23
N TYR A 204 -0.53 -11.53 13.41
CA TYR A 204 -1.13 -10.80 12.29
C TYR A 204 -1.06 -11.60 10.99
N ASP A 205 0.02 -12.34 10.74
CA ASP A 205 0.16 -13.21 9.58
C ASP A 205 1.06 -14.42 9.90
N ARG A 206 0.74 -15.58 9.31
CA ARG A 206 1.57 -16.78 9.40
C ARG A 206 2.92 -16.64 8.68
N LYS A 207 3.01 -15.76 7.67
CA LYS A 207 4.26 -15.37 7.02
C LYS A 207 4.83 -14.12 7.69
N VAL A 208 6.08 -14.19 8.10
CA VAL A 208 6.79 -13.10 8.76
C VAL A 208 8.11 -12.87 8.04
N LEU A 209 8.29 -11.65 7.53
CA LEU A 209 9.53 -11.21 6.92
C LEU A 209 10.51 -10.80 8.03
N ILE A 210 11.76 -11.23 7.92
CA ILE A 210 12.88 -10.81 8.76
C ILE A 210 13.87 -10.10 7.84
N GLU A 211 14.06 -8.82 8.02
CA GLU A 211 14.83 -7.97 7.11
C GLU A 211 15.95 -7.27 7.85
N LYS A 212 17.14 -7.20 7.25
CA LYS A 212 18.27 -6.45 7.81
C LYS A 212 17.88 -5.00 8.03
N ALA A 213 18.14 -4.46 9.21
CA ALA A 213 17.97 -3.03 9.44
C ALA A 213 19.11 -2.25 8.78
N ILE A 214 18.76 -1.25 8.01
CA ILE A 214 19.70 -0.30 7.39
C ILE A 214 19.39 1.11 7.86
N ASP A 215 20.39 1.96 7.91
CA ASP A 215 20.19 3.41 8.06
C ASP A 215 19.87 3.99 6.69
N ALA A 216 18.60 4.37 6.49
CA ALA A 216 18.10 4.70 5.17
C ALA A 216 17.33 6.01 5.11
N THR A 217 17.48 6.69 3.98
CA THR A 217 16.58 7.75 3.54
C THR A 217 15.41 7.13 2.77
N GLU A 218 14.16 7.43 3.18
CA GLU A 218 12.94 6.96 2.51
C GLU A 218 12.61 7.83 1.31
N LEU A 219 12.43 7.18 0.15
CA LEU A 219 12.19 7.81 -1.14
C LEU A 219 10.98 7.16 -1.81
N GLU A 220 10.11 7.97 -2.41
CA GLU A 220 8.86 7.50 -3.03
C GLU A 220 8.78 7.95 -4.50
N CYS A 221 8.25 7.08 -5.35
CA CYS A 221 8.03 7.34 -6.77
C CYS A 221 6.65 6.85 -7.18
N ALA A 222 5.87 7.71 -7.82
CA ALA A 222 4.53 7.38 -8.30
C ALA A 222 4.57 6.89 -9.74
N VAL A 223 3.74 5.87 -10.02
CA VAL A 223 3.50 5.32 -11.37
C VAL A 223 2.00 5.42 -11.65
N LEU A 224 1.63 5.85 -12.85
CA LEU A 224 0.26 6.01 -13.34
C LEU A 224 0.15 5.46 -14.75
N GLY A 225 -0.83 4.61 -15.03
CA GLY A 225 -1.15 4.09 -16.36
C GLY A 225 -1.34 2.58 -16.39
N ASN A 226 -1.74 2.07 -17.56
CA ASN A 226 -1.82 0.64 -17.88
C ASN A 226 -0.62 0.25 -18.76
N ASP A 227 -0.70 0.48 -20.07
CA ASP A 227 0.37 0.20 -21.03
C ASP A 227 1.40 1.33 -21.06
N ASP A 228 0.94 2.58 -21.21
CA ASP A 228 1.76 3.79 -21.23
C ASP A 228 1.86 4.37 -19.82
N LEU A 229 3.05 4.27 -19.24
CA LEU A 229 3.29 4.66 -17.86
C LEU A 229 3.84 6.09 -17.73
N VAL A 230 3.20 6.89 -16.91
CA VAL A 230 3.75 8.14 -16.38
C VAL A 230 4.45 7.84 -15.07
N VAL A 231 5.73 8.26 -14.97
CA VAL A 231 6.57 8.08 -13.79
C VAL A 231 6.95 9.46 -13.24
N SER A 232 6.61 9.72 -11.99
CA SER A 232 6.89 11.00 -11.33
C SER A 232 8.40 11.25 -11.12
N ARG A 233 8.75 12.45 -10.66
CA ARG A 233 10.00 12.66 -9.93
C ARG A 233 9.95 11.91 -8.60
N VAL A 234 11.11 11.81 -7.95
CA VAL A 234 11.26 11.15 -6.65
C VAL A 234 10.93 12.14 -5.54
N GLY A 235 10.08 11.71 -4.60
CA GLY A 235 9.82 12.41 -3.35
C GLY A 235 10.63 11.81 -2.20
N GLN A 236 10.91 12.62 -1.19
CA GLN A 236 11.61 12.23 0.02
C GLN A 236 10.72 12.46 1.23
N ILE A 237 10.67 11.48 2.13
CA ILE A 237 10.09 11.62 3.45
C ILE A 237 11.15 12.17 4.40
N LEU A 238 10.81 13.21 5.13
CA LEU A 238 11.65 13.82 6.17
C LEU A 238 10.99 13.53 7.53
N PRO A 239 11.29 12.38 8.15
CA PRO A 239 10.65 11.99 9.41
C PRO A 239 11.10 12.90 10.55
N HIS A 240 10.20 13.22 11.49
CA HIS A 240 10.51 13.98 12.70
C HIS A 240 11.05 13.10 13.85
N GLY A 241 11.44 11.83 13.61
CA GLY A 241 11.94 10.88 14.60
C GLY A 241 12.72 9.74 13.98
N GLU A 242 13.18 8.80 14.81
CA GLU A 242 13.97 7.63 14.33
C GLU A 242 13.18 6.67 13.44
N PHE A 243 11.83 6.72 13.47
CA PHE A 243 10.95 5.82 12.69
C PHE A 243 9.74 6.56 12.16
N TYR A 244 9.36 6.26 10.92
CA TYR A 244 8.14 6.72 10.28
C TYR A 244 6.97 5.81 10.70
N THR A 245 6.37 6.11 11.87
CA THR A 245 5.24 5.36 12.46
C THR A 245 3.92 5.72 11.79
N PHE A 246 2.84 4.97 12.12
CA PHE A 246 1.48 5.29 11.68
C PHE A 246 1.09 6.73 12.06
N GLU A 247 1.37 7.15 13.29
CA GLU A 247 1.08 8.50 13.79
C GLU A 247 1.87 9.56 13.00
N SER A 248 3.16 9.31 12.70
CA SER A 248 3.97 10.22 11.90
C SER A 248 3.57 10.29 10.42
N LYS A 249 2.90 9.25 9.89
CA LYS A 249 2.40 9.23 8.50
C LYS A 249 1.15 10.09 8.28
N TYR A 250 0.28 10.20 9.29
CA TYR A 250 -1.06 10.74 9.09
C TYR A 250 -1.46 11.81 10.10
N GLU A 251 -0.81 11.90 11.26
CA GLU A 251 -1.17 12.79 12.37
C GLU A 251 -0.07 13.81 12.73
N ASP A 252 1.18 13.56 12.31
CA ASP A 252 2.30 14.47 12.61
C ASP A 252 2.44 15.56 11.53
N GLU A 253 1.92 16.74 11.83
CA GLU A 253 2.06 17.94 10.99
C GLU A 253 3.54 18.39 10.82
N GLN A 254 4.48 17.81 11.58
CA GLN A 254 5.91 18.16 11.55
C GLN A 254 6.71 17.25 10.59
N SER A 255 6.14 16.11 10.17
CA SER A 255 6.74 15.30 9.11
C SER A 255 6.64 16.05 7.77
N ALA A 256 7.78 16.40 7.21
CA ALA A 256 7.86 17.15 5.96
C ALA A 256 8.12 16.22 4.78
N THR A 257 7.61 16.60 3.62
CA THR A 257 7.94 15.96 2.34
C THR A 257 8.73 16.91 1.46
N CYS A 258 9.60 16.38 0.63
CA CYS A 258 10.39 17.16 -0.33
C CYS A 258 10.26 16.57 -1.73
N ILE A 259 9.76 17.36 -2.69
CA ILE A 259 9.66 17.00 -4.10
C ILE A 259 10.31 18.13 -4.92
N PRO A 260 11.35 17.84 -5.71
CA PRO A 260 12.08 16.57 -5.80
C PRO A 260 12.89 16.26 -4.54
N ALA A 261 13.20 14.98 -4.33
CA ALA A 261 14.03 14.49 -3.25
C ALA A 261 15.42 15.17 -3.25
N ARG A 262 15.97 15.40 -2.05
CA ARG A 262 17.32 16.01 -1.86
C ARG A 262 18.41 14.94 -1.90
N VAL A 263 18.47 14.20 -3.00
CA VAL A 263 19.46 13.16 -3.27
C VAL A 263 20.09 13.36 -4.64
N ASP A 264 21.20 12.70 -4.90
CA ASP A 264 21.91 12.80 -6.17
C ASP A 264 21.00 12.43 -7.35
N GLN A 265 21.24 13.10 -8.50
CA GLN A 265 20.44 12.85 -9.72
C GLN A 265 20.52 11.40 -10.17
N SER A 266 21.67 10.74 -10.00
CA SER A 266 21.86 9.31 -10.33
C SER A 266 20.95 8.38 -9.52
N VAL A 267 20.69 8.71 -8.25
CA VAL A 267 19.73 7.99 -7.38
C VAL A 267 18.31 8.18 -7.88
N GLN A 268 17.94 9.43 -8.20
CA GLN A 268 16.61 9.74 -8.76
C GLN A 268 16.38 9.01 -10.09
N ASP A 269 17.36 9.02 -10.99
CA ASP A 269 17.28 8.35 -12.28
C ASP A 269 17.17 6.82 -12.13
N TYR A 270 17.91 6.24 -11.17
CA TYR A 270 17.81 4.82 -10.87
C TYR A 270 16.40 4.46 -10.36
N ILE A 271 15.86 5.20 -9.38
CA ILE A 271 14.51 4.95 -8.83
C ILE A 271 13.45 5.07 -9.93
N ARG A 272 13.50 6.14 -10.74
CA ARG A 272 12.56 6.36 -11.85
C ARG A 272 12.63 5.27 -12.92
N LYS A 273 13.78 4.62 -13.08
CA LYS A 273 13.94 3.45 -13.94
C LYS A 273 13.36 2.18 -13.30
N MET A 274 13.53 2.00 -11.98
CA MET A 274 13.12 0.78 -11.27
C MET A 274 11.62 0.76 -10.95
N ALA A 275 11.00 1.90 -10.65
CA ALA A 275 9.59 1.97 -10.29
C ALA A 275 8.64 1.35 -11.34
N PRO A 276 8.73 1.66 -12.64
CA PRO A 276 7.90 1.00 -13.65
C PRO A 276 8.22 -0.49 -13.82
N ILE A 277 9.46 -0.93 -13.55
CA ILE A 277 9.82 -2.36 -13.57
C ILE A 277 9.16 -3.07 -12.39
N ALA A 278 9.18 -2.46 -11.19
CA ALA A 278 8.52 -2.99 -10.01
C ALA A 278 7.00 -3.10 -10.20
N PHE A 279 6.40 -2.06 -10.80
CA PHE A 279 4.97 -2.04 -11.14
C PHE A 279 4.60 -3.17 -12.09
N LYS A 280 5.35 -3.35 -13.17
CA LYS A 280 5.15 -4.45 -14.12
C LYS A 280 5.45 -5.83 -13.51
N ALA A 281 6.38 -5.93 -12.56
CA ALA A 281 6.72 -7.21 -11.92
C ALA A 281 5.56 -7.79 -11.10
N VAL A 282 4.66 -6.95 -10.60
CA VAL A 282 3.42 -7.37 -9.93
C VAL A 282 2.21 -7.39 -10.86
N ASP A 283 2.40 -7.18 -12.16
CA ASP A 283 1.33 -7.03 -13.19
C ASP A 283 0.43 -5.80 -12.92
N GLY A 284 1.02 -4.68 -12.45
CA GLY A 284 0.31 -3.52 -11.96
C GLY A 284 -0.52 -2.79 -13.01
N HIS A 285 -1.65 -2.22 -12.58
CA HIS A 285 -2.59 -1.46 -13.39
C HIS A 285 -3.06 -0.18 -12.69
N GLY A 286 -3.29 0.86 -13.48
CA GLY A 286 -3.86 2.12 -13.03
C GLY A 286 -2.87 2.97 -12.26
N LEU A 287 -2.54 2.62 -11.03
CA LEU A 287 -1.64 3.39 -10.17
C LEU A 287 -0.88 2.53 -9.19
N ALA A 288 0.29 3.02 -8.79
CA ALA A 288 0.99 2.57 -7.59
C ALA A 288 1.99 3.62 -7.10
N ARG A 289 2.36 3.56 -5.81
CA ARG A 289 3.52 4.24 -5.25
C ARG A 289 4.56 3.18 -4.91
N CYS A 290 5.76 3.35 -5.46
CA CYS A 290 6.92 2.51 -5.18
C CYS A 290 7.78 3.21 -4.15
N ASP A 291 8.04 2.55 -3.03
CA ASP A 291 8.77 3.08 -1.89
C ASP A 291 10.16 2.44 -1.85
N PHE A 292 11.19 3.29 -1.77
CA PHE A 292 12.59 2.89 -1.84
C PHE A 292 13.35 3.35 -0.59
N PHE A 293 14.42 2.63 -0.28
CA PHE A 293 15.43 3.01 0.70
C PHE A 293 16.74 3.33 -0.01
N LEU A 294 17.30 4.51 0.29
CA LEU A 294 18.71 4.82 0.00
C LEU A 294 19.50 4.56 1.28
N ASP A 295 20.36 3.55 1.27
CA ASP A 295 21.25 3.26 2.39
C ASP A 295 22.30 4.38 2.53
N ASN A 296 22.26 5.10 3.65
CA ASN A 296 23.11 6.24 3.93
C ASN A 296 24.59 5.87 4.10
N ASN A 297 24.89 4.60 4.38
CA ASN A 297 26.26 4.11 4.57
C ASN A 297 26.91 3.63 3.28
N THR A 298 26.13 3.01 2.39
CA THR A 298 26.66 2.37 1.16
C THR A 298 26.31 3.12 -0.10
N GLY A 299 25.27 3.96 -0.07
CA GLY A 299 24.70 4.62 -1.25
C GLY A 299 23.86 3.69 -2.14
N ASP A 300 23.63 2.47 -1.70
CA ASP A 300 22.78 1.51 -2.41
C ASP A 300 21.30 1.87 -2.32
N VAL A 301 20.58 1.66 -3.41
CA VAL A 301 19.12 1.86 -3.46
C VAL A 301 18.42 0.53 -3.48
N TYR A 302 17.46 0.35 -2.58
CA TYR A 302 16.65 -0.84 -2.42
C TYR A 302 15.17 -0.52 -2.59
N LEU A 303 14.43 -1.36 -3.32
CA LEU A 303 12.97 -1.31 -3.29
C LEU A 303 12.49 -1.92 -1.97
N ASN A 304 11.68 -1.16 -1.25
CA ASN A 304 11.04 -1.59 0.00
C ASN A 304 9.71 -2.28 -0.28
N GLU A 305 8.75 -1.54 -0.83
CA GLU A 305 7.41 -2.04 -1.11
C GLU A 305 6.75 -1.28 -2.27
N ILE A 306 5.60 -1.79 -2.72
CA ILE A 306 4.72 -1.13 -3.68
C ILE A 306 3.31 -1.06 -3.11
N ASN A 307 2.71 0.14 -3.13
CA ASN A 307 1.38 0.42 -2.63
C ASN A 307 0.42 0.59 -3.81
N THR A 308 -0.53 -0.32 -3.96
CA THR A 308 -1.44 -0.41 -5.12
C THR A 308 -2.68 0.49 -5.03
N LEU A 309 -3.01 0.97 -3.82
CA LEU A 309 -4.00 2.03 -3.58
C LEU A 309 -3.41 3.04 -2.58
N PRO A 310 -2.43 3.86 -2.99
CA PRO A 310 -1.76 4.79 -2.11
C PRO A 310 -2.73 5.83 -1.54
N GLY A 311 -2.40 6.40 -0.38
CA GLY A 311 -3.21 7.43 0.25
C GLY A 311 -3.53 8.60 -0.69
N PHE A 312 -4.72 9.16 -0.56
CA PHE A 312 -5.24 10.25 -1.38
C PHE A 312 -5.72 11.44 -0.55
N THR A 313 -5.15 11.63 0.64
CA THR A 313 -5.39 12.81 1.49
C THR A 313 -4.64 14.03 0.92
N ASN A 314 -4.91 15.22 1.47
CA ASN A 314 -4.23 16.45 1.03
C ASN A 314 -2.70 16.44 1.23
N ILE A 315 -2.21 15.60 2.15
CA ILE A 315 -0.78 15.45 2.48
C ILE A 315 -0.17 14.15 1.93
N SER A 316 -0.94 13.38 1.18
CA SER A 316 -0.46 12.12 0.61
C SER A 316 0.54 12.34 -0.52
N MET A 317 1.65 11.62 -0.49
CA MET A 317 2.73 11.79 -1.44
C MET A 317 2.33 11.48 -2.89
N TYR A 318 1.49 10.47 -3.14
CA TYR A 318 1.12 10.08 -4.49
C TYR A 318 0.48 11.22 -5.31
N PRO A 319 -0.61 11.89 -4.85
CA PRO A 319 -1.15 13.03 -5.58
C PRO A 319 -0.18 14.21 -5.68
N MET A 320 0.68 14.44 -4.68
CA MET A 320 1.69 15.51 -4.74
C MET A 320 2.76 15.21 -5.81
N LEU A 321 3.21 13.97 -5.93
CA LEU A 321 4.16 13.53 -6.96
C LEU A 321 3.56 13.68 -8.37
N MET A 322 2.29 13.36 -8.55
CA MET A 322 1.61 13.55 -9.84
C MET A 322 1.38 15.03 -10.17
N ALA A 323 1.04 15.85 -9.16
CA ALA A 323 0.94 17.30 -9.35
C ALA A 323 2.29 17.93 -9.77
N ASP A 324 3.38 17.50 -9.15
CA ASP A 324 4.74 17.89 -9.53
C ASP A 324 5.11 17.43 -10.96
N ALA A 325 4.57 16.30 -11.41
CA ALA A 325 4.68 15.83 -12.80
C ALA A 325 3.78 16.59 -13.81
N GLY A 326 3.03 17.58 -13.34
CA GLY A 326 2.15 18.43 -14.17
C GLY A 326 0.73 17.90 -14.30
N ILE A 327 0.34 16.87 -13.56
CA ILE A 327 -1.00 16.27 -13.56
C ILE A 327 -1.76 16.78 -12.33
N SER A 328 -2.72 17.69 -12.52
CA SER A 328 -3.54 18.19 -11.42
C SER A 328 -4.36 17.05 -10.76
N THR A 329 -4.77 17.22 -9.50
CA THR A 329 -5.54 16.19 -8.80
C THR A 329 -6.87 15.88 -9.51
N THR A 330 -7.55 16.87 -10.10
CA THR A 330 -8.75 16.66 -10.91
C THR A 330 -8.45 15.82 -12.15
N GLU A 331 -7.36 16.13 -12.86
CA GLU A 331 -6.92 15.36 -14.02
C GLU A 331 -6.48 13.95 -13.63
N LEU A 332 -5.81 13.79 -12.49
CA LEU A 332 -5.40 12.48 -11.96
C LEU A 332 -6.61 11.59 -11.69
N VAL A 333 -7.61 12.11 -10.98
CA VAL A 333 -8.85 11.36 -10.69
C VAL A 333 -9.57 10.97 -11.98
N ASP A 334 -9.68 11.89 -12.95
CA ASP A 334 -10.29 11.61 -14.24
C ASP A 334 -9.53 10.53 -15.02
N ARG A 335 -8.19 10.64 -15.12
CA ARG A 335 -7.35 9.62 -15.78
C ARG A 335 -7.48 8.25 -15.13
N LEU A 336 -7.53 8.17 -13.80
CA LEU A 336 -7.71 6.91 -13.07
C LEU A 336 -9.06 6.25 -13.40
N ILE A 337 -10.12 7.05 -13.52
CA ILE A 337 -11.44 6.56 -13.93
C ILE A 337 -11.39 6.06 -15.39
N GLN A 338 -10.74 6.78 -16.30
CA GLN A 338 -10.60 6.36 -17.69
C GLN A 338 -9.77 5.06 -17.80
N LEU A 339 -8.64 4.96 -17.11
CA LEU A 339 -7.81 3.74 -17.06
C LEU A 339 -8.60 2.52 -16.57
N ALA A 340 -9.54 2.71 -15.64
CA ALA A 340 -10.43 1.64 -15.18
C ALA A 340 -11.40 1.16 -16.28
N LEU A 341 -11.84 2.05 -17.18
CA LEU A 341 -12.76 1.75 -18.28
C LEU A 341 -12.08 1.14 -19.52
N GLU A 342 -10.74 1.19 -19.60
CA GLU A 342 -9.96 0.58 -20.69
C GLU A 342 -9.84 -0.96 -20.56
N ARG A 343 -10.34 -1.55 -19.50
CA ARG A 343 -10.18 -2.98 -19.15
C ARG A 343 -11.22 -3.86 -19.79
#